data_cb0cb48c16bc6a2b39bfe99af8997f72
#
_entry.id   cb0cb48c16bc6a2b39bfe99af8997f72
#
_cell.length_a   1.000
_cell.length_b   1.000
_cell.length_c   1.000
_cell.angle_alpha   90.00
_cell.angle_beta   90.00
_cell.angle_gamma   90.00
#
_symmetry.space_group_name_H-M   'P 1'
#
loop_
_entity.id
_entity.type
_entity.pdbx_description
1 polymer ?
#
loop_
_entity_poly.entity_id
_entity_poly.type
_entity_poly.pdbx_seq_one_letter_code
_entity_poly.pdbx_strand_id
1 'polypeptide(L)'
;ESDRNRLCMYNLATGEKTYLTESFDSNVDDFCWSDTKDAMIYFIGVWHATENLYAITKKGEVKQLTDYCADFGSLQMLGDHKHILAERHSYGEPADLYVITPGKDIAKTAIVQITAENKHITDQLAKIQVEKRWVKTDDGKDMLYWVVLPPHFDANKKYPTLLFCEGGPQSPVSQFWSYRWNFMIMASQGYVVVAPNRRGLPGFGSEWNEQISGDWTGQCMRDYLTAIDDAAANLPYVDKDRLGCVGASFGGFSVYYLAGHHDKRFKAFIAHDGAFNLESMYTDTEEAWFSNWEYEDAYWNKDLSANAKRTYENSPHKFVDK
;
A
#
# COMPACT_ATOMS: atom_id res chain seq x y z
N GLU A 1 11.97 -4.48 -8.24
CA GLU A 1 10.81 -4.14 -7.37
C GLU A 1 9.76 -5.27 -7.34
N SER A 2 9.74 -6.16 -8.32
CA SER A 2 8.79 -7.28 -8.37
C SER A 2 9.07 -8.38 -7.35
N ASP A 3 10.30 -8.52 -6.85
CA ASP A 3 10.65 -9.44 -5.78
C ASP A 3 10.48 -8.76 -4.42
N ARG A 4 10.53 -9.56 -3.34
CA ARG A 4 10.34 -9.11 -1.96
C ARG A 4 11.66 -8.88 -1.24
N ASN A 5 11.66 -7.97 -0.28
CA ASN A 5 12.74 -7.80 0.68
C ASN A 5 12.74 -8.96 1.67
N ARG A 6 13.88 -9.62 1.84
CA ARG A 6 14.04 -10.79 2.70
C ARG A 6 15.13 -10.60 3.75
N LEU A 7 14.92 -11.13 4.94
CA LEU A 7 16.00 -11.25 5.92
C LEU A 7 17.02 -12.29 5.47
N CYS A 8 18.27 -11.87 5.44
CA CYS A 8 19.41 -12.72 5.10
C CYS A 8 20.43 -12.72 6.23
N MET A 9 20.77 -13.91 6.71
CA MET A 9 21.89 -14.11 7.63
C MET A 9 23.16 -14.38 6.83
N TYR A 10 24.21 -13.62 7.08
CA TYR A 10 25.49 -13.76 6.41
C TYR A 10 26.55 -14.25 7.40
N ASN A 11 27.17 -15.38 7.12
CA ASN A 11 28.27 -15.90 7.93
C ASN A 11 29.58 -15.23 7.52
N LEU A 12 30.14 -14.41 8.40
CA LEU A 12 31.36 -13.65 8.13
C LEU A 12 32.62 -14.54 7.94
N ALA A 13 32.64 -15.76 8.50
CA ALA A 13 33.78 -16.65 8.38
C ALA A 13 33.75 -17.47 7.09
N THR A 14 32.58 -17.91 6.64
CA THR A 14 32.42 -18.80 5.48
C THR A 14 31.95 -18.08 4.22
N GLY A 15 31.37 -16.86 4.35
CA GLY A 15 30.73 -16.13 3.24
C GLY A 15 29.35 -16.69 2.85
N GLU A 16 28.82 -17.65 3.61
CA GLU A 16 27.53 -18.27 3.32
C GLU A 16 26.37 -17.33 3.64
N LYS A 17 25.37 -17.31 2.74
CA LYS A 17 24.11 -16.58 2.90
C LYS A 17 22.96 -17.56 3.16
N THR A 18 22.16 -17.28 4.18
CA THR A 18 20.95 -18.04 4.50
C THR A 18 19.77 -17.08 4.54
N TYR A 19 18.82 -17.23 3.63
CA TYR A 19 17.57 -16.45 3.64
C TYR A 19 16.61 -17.05 4.66
N LEU A 20 16.16 -16.22 5.60
CA LEU A 20 15.34 -16.69 6.73
C LEU A 20 13.84 -16.59 6.45
N THR A 21 13.41 -15.61 5.67
CA THR A 21 11.98 -15.29 5.45
C THR A 21 11.40 -15.89 4.17
N GLU A 22 11.92 -17.02 3.68
CA GLU A 22 11.39 -17.69 2.47
C GLU A 22 9.92 -18.11 2.62
N SER A 23 9.49 -18.47 3.84
CA SER A 23 8.10 -18.81 4.13
C SER A 23 7.16 -17.62 4.34
N PHE A 24 7.68 -16.39 4.37
CA PHE A 24 6.91 -15.17 4.49
C PHE A 24 6.80 -14.50 3.12
N ASP A 25 5.66 -14.69 2.45
CA ASP A 25 5.46 -14.23 1.07
C ASP A 25 5.10 -12.74 0.98
N SER A 26 5.89 -11.90 1.66
CA SER A 26 5.79 -10.43 1.59
C SER A 26 7.11 -9.78 1.97
N ASN A 27 7.14 -8.43 1.93
CA ASN A 27 8.30 -7.64 2.30
C ASN A 27 8.57 -7.66 3.79
N VAL A 28 9.84 -7.62 4.14
CA VAL A 28 10.37 -7.23 5.44
C VAL A 28 10.83 -5.79 5.33
N ASP A 29 10.22 -4.91 6.12
CA ASP A 29 10.45 -3.47 6.01
C ASP A 29 11.44 -2.95 7.04
N ASP A 30 11.48 -3.56 8.23
CA ASP A 30 12.43 -3.22 9.30
C ASP A 30 12.69 -4.44 10.19
N PHE A 31 13.82 -4.47 10.89
CA PHE A 31 14.12 -5.56 11.79
C PHE A 31 15.08 -5.16 12.93
N CYS A 32 14.97 -5.89 14.05
CA CYS A 32 15.94 -5.88 15.13
C CYS A 32 16.12 -7.29 15.68
N TRP A 33 17.14 -7.50 16.52
CA TRP A 33 17.34 -8.80 17.17
C TRP A 33 17.69 -8.68 18.65
N SER A 34 17.40 -9.70 19.43
CA SER A 34 17.90 -9.82 20.79
C SER A 34 19.30 -10.45 20.78
N ASP A 35 20.25 -9.80 21.48
CA ASP A 35 21.62 -10.33 21.66
C ASP A 35 21.67 -11.35 22.80
N THR A 36 20.78 -12.32 22.79
CA THR A 36 20.70 -13.39 23.78
C THR A 36 21.12 -14.74 23.17
N LYS A 37 21.38 -15.72 24.01
CA LYS A 37 21.80 -17.08 23.58
C LYS A 37 20.78 -17.72 22.59
N ASP A 38 19.49 -17.41 22.76
CA ASP A 38 18.39 -17.89 21.92
C ASP A 38 17.94 -16.82 20.93
N ALA A 39 18.88 -16.01 20.42
CA ALA A 39 18.66 -14.83 19.61
C ALA A 39 17.47 -14.97 18.65
N MET A 40 16.37 -14.27 18.98
CA MET A 40 15.24 -14.07 18.10
C MET A 40 15.47 -12.83 17.25
N ILE A 41 15.05 -12.89 16.01
CA ILE A 41 14.98 -11.74 15.14
C ILE A 41 13.51 -11.31 15.09
N TYR A 42 13.27 -10.02 15.26
CA TYR A 42 11.96 -9.42 15.15
C TYR A 42 11.93 -8.54 13.92
N PHE A 43 10.84 -8.54 13.17
CA PHE A 43 10.74 -7.76 11.96
C PHE A 43 9.32 -7.21 11.76
N ILE A 44 9.22 -6.11 11.02
CA ILE A 44 7.96 -5.61 10.50
C ILE A 44 7.72 -6.23 9.14
N GLY A 45 6.54 -6.78 8.96
CA GLY A 45 6.10 -7.31 7.69
C GLY A 45 4.73 -6.76 7.31
N VAL A 46 4.58 -6.38 6.05
CA VAL A 46 3.28 -5.98 5.50
C VAL A 46 2.47 -7.22 5.13
N TRP A 47 1.26 -7.33 5.66
CA TRP A 47 0.33 -8.40 5.29
C TRP A 47 -1.11 -7.93 5.35
N HIS A 48 -1.84 -8.12 4.25
CA HIS A 48 -3.23 -7.68 4.10
C HIS A 48 -3.44 -6.21 4.49
N ALA A 49 -2.54 -5.36 4.00
CA ALA A 49 -2.58 -3.90 4.12
C ALA A 49 -2.46 -3.38 5.58
N THR A 50 -1.70 -4.08 6.41
CA THR A 50 -1.25 -3.62 7.74
C THR A 50 0.19 -4.04 7.95
N GLU A 51 0.95 -3.26 8.70
CA GLU A 51 2.34 -3.55 9.04
C GLU A 51 2.41 -3.96 10.50
N ASN A 52 2.69 -5.23 10.75
CA ASN A 52 2.70 -5.81 12.08
C ASN A 52 4.04 -6.43 12.43
N LEU A 53 4.25 -6.68 13.73
CA LEU A 53 5.47 -7.28 14.26
C LEU A 53 5.40 -8.81 14.15
N TYR A 54 6.48 -9.36 13.65
CA TYR A 54 6.74 -10.81 13.57
C TYR A 54 8.03 -11.15 14.29
N ALA A 55 8.14 -12.40 14.70
CA ALA A 55 9.40 -13.01 15.17
C ALA A 55 9.80 -14.11 14.23
N ILE A 56 11.11 -14.30 14.07
CA ILE A 56 11.67 -15.40 13.28
C ILE A 56 12.85 -16.03 13.98
N THR A 57 12.91 -17.35 13.94
CA THR A 57 14.06 -18.11 14.44
C THR A 57 15.16 -18.17 13.37
N LYS A 58 16.40 -18.51 13.79
CA LYS A 58 17.49 -18.79 12.84
C LYS A 58 17.22 -19.97 11.90
N LYS A 59 16.15 -20.73 12.15
CA LYS A 59 15.68 -21.83 11.28
C LYS A 59 14.62 -21.40 10.28
N GLY A 60 14.20 -20.12 10.29
CA GLY A 60 13.21 -19.60 9.38
C GLY A 60 11.75 -19.82 9.83
N GLU A 61 11.52 -20.17 11.09
CA GLU A 61 10.16 -20.30 11.63
C GLU A 61 9.60 -18.92 11.96
N VAL A 62 8.64 -18.47 11.17
CA VAL A 62 7.98 -17.15 11.30
C VAL A 62 6.77 -17.24 12.20
N LYS A 63 6.57 -16.21 13.04
CA LYS A 63 5.45 -16.09 13.94
C LYS A 63 4.98 -14.65 14.07
N GLN A 64 3.70 -14.40 13.89
CA GLN A 64 3.10 -13.09 14.10
C GLN A 64 2.95 -12.79 15.59
N LEU A 65 3.34 -11.60 16.01
CA LEU A 65 3.30 -11.14 17.41
C LEU A 65 2.28 -10.02 17.65
N THR A 66 1.90 -9.28 16.61
CA THR A 66 0.86 -8.26 16.71
C THR A 66 -0.14 -8.42 15.57
N ASP A 67 -1.39 -7.99 15.78
CA ASP A 67 -2.46 -7.99 14.78
C ASP A 67 -3.33 -6.75 15.01
N TYR A 68 -2.81 -5.61 14.57
CA TYR A 68 -3.49 -4.33 14.69
C TYR A 68 -3.86 -3.78 13.31
N CYS A 69 -4.99 -3.08 13.25
CA CYS A 69 -5.32 -2.22 12.12
C CYS A 69 -4.52 -0.91 12.23
N ALA A 70 -3.21 -1.05 12.10
CA ALA A 70 -2.21 -0.01 12.25
C ALA A 70 -0.93 -0.45 11.54
N ASP A 71 0.00 0.49 11.38
CA ASP A 71 1.34 0.21 10.89
C ASP A 71 2.36 0.46 12.00
N PHE A 72 3.20 -0.53 12.23
CA PHE A 72 4.38 -0.43 13.10
C PHE A 72 5.63 -0.20 12.26
N GLY A 73 6.61 0.52 12.81
CA GLY A 73 7.90 0.74 12.16
C GLY A 73 8.98 1.17 13.16
N SER A 74 10.16 1.51 12.64
CA SER A 74 11.29 2.07 13.41
C SER A 74 11.68 1.19 14.60
N LEU A 75 11.88 -0.12 14.37
CA LEU A 75 12.19 -1.08 15.43
C LEU A 75 13.56 -0.83 16.06
N GLN A 76 13.61 -0.75 17.37
CA GLN A 76 14.85 -0.71 18.13
C GLN A 76 14.82 -1.66 19.33
N MET A 77 15.74 -2.62 19.37
CA MET A 77 15.93 -3.45 20.57
C MET A 77 16.48 -2.57 21.71
N LEU A 78 15.82 -2.58 22.87
CA LEU A 78 16.30 -1.86 24.03
C LEU A 78 17.48 -2.57 24.72
N GLY A 79 18.24 -1.81 25.50
CA GLY A 79 19.47 -2.32 26.13
C GLY A 79 19.29 -3.47 27.13
N ASP A 80 18.05 -3.78 27.51
CA ASP A 80 17.73 -4.96 28.33
C ASP A 80 17.55 -6.26 27.50
N HIS A 81 17.61 -6.15 26.17
CA HIS A 81 17.46 -7.25 25.20
C HIS A 81 16.12 -8.02 25.30
N LYS A 82 15.09 -7.37 25.89
CA LYS A 82 13.75 -7.95 26.11
C LYS A 82 12.63 -7.12 25.55
N HIS A 83 12.82 -5.82 25.52
CA HIS A 83 11.82 -4.88 25.06
C HIS A 83 12.24 -4.26 23.72
N ILE A 84 11.25 -3.98 22.88
CA ILE A 84 11.43 -3.33 21.57
C ILE A 84 10.73 -1.98 21.63
N LEU A 85 11.43 -0.92 21.26
CA LEU A 85 10.83 0.36 20.93
C LEU A 85 10.36 0.31 19.48
N ALA A 86 9.16 0.81 19.22
CA ALA A 86 8.59 0.90 17.87
C ALA A 86 7.73 2.16 17.73
N GLU A 87 7.61 2.68 16.54
CA GLU A 87 6.56 3.60 16.15
C GLU A 87 5.29 2.84 15.80
N ARG A 88 4.12 3.44 16.03
CA ARG A 88 2.83 2.98 15.52
C ARG A 88 1.99 4.14 15.09
N HIS A 89 1.34 4.01 13.94
CA HIS A 89 0.40 4.98 13.39
C HIS A 89 -0.76 4.29 12.67
N SER A 90 -1.78 5.07 12.30
CA SER A 90 -2.89 4.63 11.47
C SER A 90 -3.47 5.83 10.69
N TYR A 91 -4.46 5.61 9.83
CA TYR A 91 -5.12 6.72 9.11
C TYR A 91 -5.68 7.82 10.03
N GLY A 92 -6.07 7.47 11.26
CA GLY A 92 -6.63 8.40 12.23
C GLY A 92 -5.68 8.86 13.34
N GLU A 93 -4.48 8.30 13.40
CA GLU A 93 -3.53 8.53 14.49
C GLU A 93 -2.12 8.72 13.93
N PRO A 94 -1.50 9.91 14.16
CA PRO A 94 -0.09 10.11 13.80
C PRO A 94 0.80 9.21 14.65
N ALA A 95 2.06 9.05 14.24
CA ALA A 95 3.00 8.19 14.92
C ALA A 95 3.26 8.62 16.36
N ASP A 96 3.21 7.65 17.27
CA ASP A 96 3.68 7.72 18.63
C ASP A 96 4.59 6.52 18.93
N LEU A 97 5.38 6.62 20.01
CA LEU A 97 6.30 5.56 20.43
C LEU A 97 5.62 4.58 21.39
N TYR A 98 5.94 3.32 21.15
CA TYR A 98 5.44 2.19 21.94
C TYR A 98 6.58 1.31 22.40
N VAL A 99 6.48 0.75 23.59
CA VAL A 99 7.33 -0.33 24.06
C VAL A 99 6.57 -1.66 23.91
N ILE A 100 7.17 -2.57 23.17
CA ILE A 100 6.62 -3.91 22.95
C ILE A 100 7.43 -4.90 23.78
N THR A 101 6.73 -5.74 24.55
CA THR A 101 7.29 -6.91 25.20
C THR A 101 6.88 -8.15 24.41
N PRO A 102 7.75 -8.70 23.57
CA PRO A 102 7.41 -9.85 22.75
C PRO A 102 7.00 -11.06 23.58
N GLY A 103 5.84 -11.63 23.27
CA GLY A 103 5.36 -12.87 23.85
C GLY A 103 5.63 -14.08 22.96
N LYS A 104 5.10 -15.23 23.36
CA LYS A 104 5.15 -16.44 22.52
C LYS A 104 4.13 -16.41 21.36
N ASP A 105 3.15 -15.50 21.41
CA ASP A 105 2.09 -15.33 20.41
C ASP A 105 1.44 -13.91 20.59
N ILE A 106 0.49 -13.58 19.74
CA ILE A 106 -0.23 -12.29 19.77
C ILE A 106 -0.85 -12.05 21.17
N ALA A 107 -1.50 -13.05 21.74
CA ALA A 107 -2.21 -12.90 23.04
C ALA A 107 -1.27 -12.68 24.23
N LYS A 108 0.01 -12.97 24.08
CA LYS A 108 1.03 -12.84 25.13
C LYS A 108 2.01 -11.69 24.89
N THR A 109 1.90 -11.03 23.74
CA THR A 109 2.68 -9.82 23.44
C THR A 109 2.01 -8.62 24.10
N ALA A 110 2.78 -7.88 24.90
CA ALA A 110 2.29 -6.66 25.54
C ALA A 110 2.81 -5.43 24.82
N ILE A 111 1.98 -4.40 24.70
CA ILE A 111 2.29 -3.14 24.02
C ILE A 111 1.86 -1.98 24.91
N VAL A 112 2.78 -1.06 25.17
CA VAL A 112 2.54 0.11 26.02
C VAL A 112 2.94 1.37 25.24
N GLN A 113 2.00 2.29 25.06
CA GLN A 113 2.28 3.62 24.51
C GLN A 113 3.08 4.44 25.53
N ILE A 114 4.17 5.07 25.08
CA ILE A 114 5.05 5.87 25.95
C ILE A 114 5.11 7.34 25.57
N THR A 115 4.66 7.72 24.36
CA THR A 115 4.49 9.12 23.96
C THR A 115 3.04 9.39 23.58
N ALA A 116 2.65 10.65 23.59
CA ALA A 116 1.33 11.12 23.17
C ALA A 116 1.45 12.58 22.69
N GLU A 117 2.42 12.81 21.78
CA GLU A 117 2.84 14.15 21.36
C GLU A 117 1.71 14.95 20.72
N ASN A 118 0.88 14.29 19.93
CA ASN A 118 -0.21 14.94 19.21
C ASN A 118 -1.57 14.83 19.93
N LYS A 119 -1.61 14.28 21.13
CA LYS A 119 -2.86 14.04 21.87
C LYS A 119 -3.70 15.30 22.08
N HIS A 120 -3.05 16.44 22.33
CA HIS A 120 -3.72 17.74 22.52
C HIS A 120 -4.46 18.22 21.25
N ILE A 121 -4.09 17.71 20.08
CA ILE A 121 -4.79 17.97 18.80
C ILE A 121 -5.81 16.85 18.54
N THR A 122 -5.37 15.59 18.59
CA THR A 122 -6.20 14.44 18.20
C THR A 122 -7.43 14.26 19.09
N ASP A 123 -7.37 14.65 20.38
CA ASP A 123 -8.52 14.63 21.29
C ASP A 123 -9.63 15.64 20.89
N GLN A 124 -9.29 16.65 20.08
CA GLN A 124 -10.25 17.65 19.61
C GLN A 124 -10.85 17.28 18.24
N LEU A 125 -10.29 16.28 17.55
CA LEU A 125 -10.75 15.87 16.25
C LEU A 125 -11.85 14.80 16.36
N ALA A 126 -12.87 14.94 15.54
CA ALA A 126 -13.85 13.88 15.38
C ALA A 126 -13.21 12.67 14.68
N LYS A 127 -13.44 11.50 15.26
CA LYS A 127 -12.84 10.25 14.75
C LYS A 127 -13.47 9.86 13.42
N ILE A 128 -12.62 9.41 12.50
CA ILE A 128 -13.02 8.71 11.28
C ILE A 128 -13.31 7.23 11.62
N GLN A 129 -14.06 6.57 10.75
CA GLN A 129 -14.23 5.12 10.77
C GLN A 129 -13.54 4.53 9.55
N VAL A 130 -12.86 3.40 9.73
CA VAL A 130 -12.14 2.71 8.68
C VAL A 130 -12.67 1.28 8.58
N GLU A 131 -13.15 0.89 7.41
CA GLU A 131 -13.65 -0.45 7.14
C GLU A 131 -12.69 -1.20 6.21
N LYS A 132 -12.42 -2.45 6.54
CA LYS A 132 -11.67 -3.39 5.71
C LYS A 132 -12.65 -4.23 4.89
N ARG A 133 -12.55 -4.17 3.57
CA ARG A 133 -13.45 -4.88 2.66
C ARG A 133 -12.69 -5.72 1.66
N TRP A 134 -13.33 -6.81 1.24
CA TRP A 134 -12.81 -7.69 0.20
C TRP A 134 -13.80 -7.76 -0.95
N VAL A 135 -13.28 -7.79 -2.17
CA VAL A 135 -14.07 -7.94 -3.41
C VAL A 135 -13.37 -8.93 -4.35
N LYS A 136 -14.17 -9.66 -5.11
CA LYS A 136 -13.64 -10.47 -6.22
C LYS A 136 -13.35 -9.58 -7.41
N THR A 137 -12.13 -9.67 -7.92
CA THR A 137 -11.74 -9.04 -9.18
C THR A 137 -12.36 -9.76 -10.36
N ASP A 138 -12.32 -9.17 -11.55
CA ASP A 138 -12.88 -9.74 -12.78
C ASP A 138 -12.24 -11.09 -13.19
N ASP A 139 -11.01 -11.35 -12.76
CA ASP A 139 -10.32 -12.64 -12.93
C ASP A 139 -10.46 -13.57 -11.70
N GLY A 140 -11.33 -13.22 -10.74
CA GLY A 140 -11.75 -14.08 -9.63
C GLY A 140 -10.82 -14.09 -8.41
N LYS A 141 -9.81 -13.25 -8.35
CA LYS A 141 -8.93 -13.12 -7.17
C LYS A 141 -9.57 -12.22 -6.09
N ASP A 142 -9.16 -12.40 -4.83
CA ASP A 142 -9.62 -11.56 -3.73
C ASP A 142 -8.75 -10.31 -3.62
N MET A 143 -9.38 -9.14 -3.68
CA MET A 143 -8.74 -7.85 -3.50
C MET A 143 -9.28 -7.15 -2.27
N LEU A 144 -8.36 -6.66 -1.42
CA LEU A 144 -8.71 -5.83 -0.28
C LEU A 144 -8.80 -4.36 -0.70
N TYR A 145 -9.81 -3.66 -0.19
CA TYR A 145 -9.85 -2.21 -0.23
C TYR A 145 -10.31 -1.62 1.11
N TRP A 146 -9.77 -0.46 1.45
CA TRP A 146 -10.20 0.32 2.59
C TRP A 146 -11.35 1.24 2.21
N VAL A 147 -12.28 1.42 3.15
CA VAL A 147 -13.30 2.47 3.09
C VAL A 147 -13.11 3.36 4.31
N VAL A 148 -12.81 4.64 4.06
CA VAL A 148 -12.66 5.64 5.11
C VAL A 148 -13.90 6.53 5.11
N LEU A 149 -14.61 6.53 6.23
CA LEU A 149 -15.87 7.23 6.39
C LEU A 149 -15.66 8.62 7.02
N PRO A 150 -16.47 9.62 6.63
CA PRO A 150 -16.35 10.96 7.21
C PRO A 150 -16.63 10.97 8.71
N PRO A 151 -16.08 11.97 9.44
CA PRO A 151 -16.46 12.21 10.84
C PRO A 151 -17.98 12.42 10.94
N HIS A 152 -18.57 11.96 12.02
CA HIS A 152 -20.02 12.01 12.27
C HIS A 152 -20.83 11.33 11.15
N PHE A 153 -20.30 10.21 10.63
CA PHE A 153 -20.94 9.42 9.59
C PHE A 153 -22.39 9.06 9.94
N ASP A 154 -23.28 9.25 8.97
CA ASP A 154 -24.70 8.88 9.06
C ASP A 154 -25.02 7.93 7.90
N ALA A 155 -25.30 6.69 8.21
CA ALA A 155 -25.59 5.65 7.22
C ALA A 155 -26.87 5.91 6.37
N ASN A 156 -27.71 6.85 6.78
CA ASN A 156 -28.90 7.27 6.03
C ASN A 156 -28.63 8.35 4.98
N LYS A 157 -27.42 8.88 4.95
CA LYS A 157 -27.00 9.89 3.97
C LYS A 157 -26.20 9.28 2.85
N LYS A 158 -26.18 9.98 1.71
CA LYS A 158 -25.30 9.66 0.58
C LYS A 158 -24.15 10.64 0.50
N TYR A 159 -22.95 10.08 0.33
CA TYR A 159 -21.71 10.84 0.31
C TYR A 159 -21.03 10.78 -1.06
N PRO A 160 -20.50 11.92 -1.56
CA PRO A 160 -19.56 11.86 -2.68
C PRO A 160 -18.38 10.98 -2.29
N THR A 161 -17.88 10.20 -3.24
CA THR A 161 -16.89 9.17 -2.96
C THR A 161 -15.67 9.33 -3.86
N LEU A 162 -14.48 9.24 -3.27
CA LEU A 162 -13.21 9.31 -3.97
C LEU A 162 -12.60 7.92 -4.09
N LEU A 163 -12.28 7.52 -5.32
CA LEU A 163 -11.35 6.43 -5.56
C LEU A 163 -9.93 6.99 -5.41
N PHE A 164 -9.17 6.44 -4.48
CA PHE A 164 -7.76 6.75 -4.31
C PHE A 164 -6.89 5.77 -5.11
N CYS A 165 -6.09 6.31 -6.02
CA CYS A 165 -5.12 5.56 -6.80
C CYS A 165 -3.74 5.72 -6.18
N GLU A 166 -3.18 4.61 -5.65
CA GLU A 166 -1.86 4.60 -5.01
C GLU A 166 -0.74 4.73 -6.04
N GLY A 167 0.32 5.42 -5.60
CA GLY A 167 1.57 5.58 -6.33
C GLY A 167 2.46 4.33 -6.31
N GLY A 168 3.72 4.52 -6.53
CA GLY A 168 4.72 3.45 -6.56
C GLY A 168 5.24 3.15 -7.98
N PRO A 169 4.82 2.09 -8.65
CA PRO A 169 3.54 1.37 -8.57
C PRO A 169 3.40 0.32 -7.47
N GLN A 170 4.41 0.04 -6.69
CA GLN A 170 4.49 -1.08 -5.74
C GLN A 170 4.67 -0.59 -4.30
N SER A 171 3.74 0.25 -3.83
CA SER A 171 3.66 0.72 -2.44
C SER A 171 2.33 0.28 -1.82
N PRO A 172 2.29 -0.32 -0.61
CA PRO A 172 1.04 -0.81 -0.04
C PRO A 172 0.11 0.34 0.35
N VAL A 173 -1.19 0.16 0.15
CA VAL A 173 -2.21 0.98 0.80
C VAL A 173 -2.48 0.36 2.16
N SER A 174 -1.53 0.55 3.08
CA SER A 174 -1.57 0.09 4.47
C SER A 174 -2.33 1.10 5.37
N GLN A 175 -2.04 1.14 6.65
CA GLN A 175 -2.59 2.13 7.57
C GLN A 175 -1.69 3.37 7.71
N PHE A 176 -0.96 3.72 6.67
CA PHE A 176 0.02 4.80 6.68
C PHE A 176 -0.57 6.15 7.14
N TRP A 177 0.20 6.88 7.94
CA TRP A 177 -0.06 8.30 8.22
C TRP A 177 0.72 9.16 7.22
N SER A 178 0.02 10.06 6.52
CA SER A 178 0.65 11.01 5.60
C SER A 178 0.17 12.42 5.85
N TYR A 179 1.08 13.37 5.90
CA TYR A 179 0.74 14.79 5.93
C TYR A 179 0.34 15.34 4.56
N ARG A 180 0.71 14.66 3.48
CA ARG A 180 0.40 15.04 2.10
C ARG A 180 -0.86 14.36 1.57
N TRP A 181 -0.98 13.04 1.74
CA TRP A 181 -2.10 12.23 1.28
C TRP A 181 -2.87 11.67 2.48
N ASN A 182 -3.51 12.57 3.21
CA ASN A 182 -4.18 12.24 4.47
C ASN A 182 -5.66 11.93 4.22
N PHE A 183 -6.05 10.67 4.39
CA PHE A 183 -7.43 10.23 4.20
C PHE A 183 -8.39 10.82 5.23
N MET A 184 -7.92 11.12 6.44
CA MET A 184 -8.74 11.78 7.45
C MET A 184 -9.14 13.20 7.00
N ILE A 185 -8.22 13.94 6.36
CA ILE A 185 -8.53 15.26 5.80
C ILE A 185 -9.53 15.13 4.65
N MET A 186 -9.34 14.17 3.72
CA MET A 186 -10.28 13.94 2.62
C MET A 186 -11.67 13.59 3.18
N ALA A 187 -11.75 12.67 4.14
CA ALA A 187 -13.00 12.28 4.77
C ALA A 187 -13.65 13.44 5.54
N SER A 188 -12.87 14.29 6.22
CA SER A 188 -13.39 15.46 6.97
C SER A 188 -14.10 16.49 6.08
N GLN A 189 -13.81 16.49 4.78
CA GLN A 189 -14.52 17.32 3.78
C GLN A 189 -15.85 16.68 3.33
N GLY A 190 -16.27 15.58 3.94
CA GLY A 190 -17.53 14.92 3.65
C GLY A 190 -17.45 13.87 2.54
N TYR A 191 -16.26 13.40 2.18
CA TYR A 191 -16.08 12.32 1.22
C TYR A 191 -15.98 10.97 1.93
N VAL A 192 -16.49 9.93 1.28
CA VAL A 192 -16.05 8.56 1.52
C VAL A 192 -14.81 8.31 0.65
N VAL A 193 -13.77 7.71 1.21
CA VAL A 193 -12.56 7.34 0.46
C VAL A 193 -12.51 5.83 0.27
N VAL A 194 -12.40 5.38 -0.97
CA VAL A 194 -12.21 3.99 -1.38
C VAL A 194 -10.76 3.83 -1.83
N ALA A 195 -9.98 3.05 -1.10
CA ALA A 195 -8.53 2.91 -1.32
C ALA A 195 -8.16 1.43 -1.51
N PRO A 196 -8.15 0.94 -2.77
CA PRO A 196 -7.90 -0.47 -3.07
C PRO A 196 -6.43 -0.84 -3.07
N ASN A 197 -6.14 -2.06 -2.61
CA ASN A 197 -4.87 -2.73 -2.79
C ASN A 197 -4.89 -3.56 -4.09
N ARG A 198 -4.87 -2.85 -5.21
CA ARG A 198 -4.89 -3.43 -6.55
C ARG A 198 -3.63 -4.25 -6.84
N ARG A 199 -3.62 -5.02 -7.93
CA ARG A 199 -2.44 -5.72 -8.44
C ARG A 199 -1.19 -4.83 -8.47
N GLY A 200 -0.06 -5.38 -8.03
CA GLY A 200 1.21 -4.68 -7.92
C GLY A 200 1.51 -4.14 -6.52
N LEU A 201 0.55 -4.10 -5.59
CA LEU A 201 0.81 -3.64 -4.23
C LEU A 201 1.28 -4.80 -3.34
N PRO A 202 2.36 -4.61 -2.53
CA PRO A 202 2.88 -5.65 -1.65
C PRO A 202 1.93 -6.00 -0.50
N GLY A 203 2.15 -7.15 0.14
CA GLY A 203 1.34 -7.63 1.26
C GLY A 203 0.23 -8.61 0.88
N PHE A 204 0.22 -9.09 -0.37
CA PHE A 204 -0.75 -10.05 -0.90
C PHE A 204 -0.08 -11.20 -1.65
N GLY A 205 1.19 -11.44 -1.36
CA GLY A 205 2.04 -12.40 -2.03
C GLY A 205 2.84 -11.81 -3.19
N SER A 206 3.97 -12.45 -3.50
CA SER A 206 4.89 -12.01 -4.57
C SER A 206 4.23 -12.04 -5.94
N GLU A 207 3.39 -13.05 -6.22
CA GLU A 207 2.64 -13.13 -7.48
C GLU A 207 1.73 -11.91 -7.69
N TRP A 208 1.03 -11.46 -6.63
CA TRP A 208 0.18 -10.27 -6.70
C TRP A 208 0.99 -9.00 -6.98
N ASN A 209 2.14 -8.87 -6.31
CA ASN A 209 3.03 -7.73 -6.46
C ASN A 209 3.66 -7.67 -7.87
N GLU A 210 4.09 -8.81 -8.41
CA GLU A 210 4.76 -8.89 -9.71
C GLU A 210 3.84 -8.59 -10.90
N GLN A 211 2.54 -8.85 -10.78
CA GLN A 211 1.58 -8.75 -11.90
C GLN A 211 1.41 -7.34 -12.48
N ILE A 212 2.00 -6.31 -11.90
CA ILE A 212 1.98 -4.96 -12.47
C ILE A 212 3.18 -4.69 -13.38
N SER A 213 4.31 -5.40 -13.19
CA SER A 213 5.49 -5.21 -14.02
C SER A 213 5.17 -5.53 -15.48
N GLY A 214 5.44 -4.56 -16.33
CA GLY A 214 5.11 -4.64 -17.75
C GLY A 214 3.61 -4.59 -18.10
N ASP A 215 2.71 -4.28 -17.14
CA ASP A 215 1.27 -4.20 -17.40
C ASP A 215 0.58 -3.04 -16.62
N TRP A 216 1.07 -1.84 -16.78
CA TRP A 216 0.57 -0.66 -16.08
C TRP A 216 -0.86 -0.28 -16.44
N THR A 217 -1.36 -0.70 -17.58
CA THR A 217 -2.68 -0.35 -18.12
C THR A 217 -3.66 -1.53 -18.17
N GLY A 218 -3.26 -2.66 -17.64
CA GLY A 218 -4.05 -3.89 -17.64
C GLY A 218 -4.85 -4.13 -16.37
N GLN A 219 -4.52 -5.21 -15.66
CA GLN A 219 -5.32 -5.69 -14.54
C GLN A 219 -5.41 -4.67 -13.39
N CYS A 220 -4.33 -3.95 -13.08
CA CYS A 220 -4.35 -2.95 -12.01
C CYS A 220 -5.41 -1.85 -12.23
N MET A 221 -5.68 -1.47 -13.47
CA MET A 221 -6.72 -0.50 -13.82
C MET A 221 -8.13 -1.09 -13.67
N ARG A 222 -8.33 -2.35 -14.06
CA ARG A 222 -9.59 -3.05 -13.82
C ARG A 222 -9.87 -3.27 -12.35
N ASP A 223 -8.83 -3.52 -11.56
CA ASP A 223 -8.93 -3.64 -10.10
C ASP A 223 -9.44 -2.34 -9.45
N TYR A 224 -8.93 -1.17 -9.87
CA TYR A 224 -9.47 0.12 -9.43
C TYR A 224 -10.95 0.27 -9.74
N LEU A 225 -11.37 -0.06 -10.97
CA LEU A 225 -12.77 0.03 -11.37
C LEU A 225 -13.64 -0.99 -10.60
N THR A 226 -13.14 -2.20 -10.36
CA THR A 226 -13.82 -3.21 -9.56
C THR A 226 -14.10 -2.72 -8.15
N ALA A 227 -13.12 -2.08 -7.49
CA ALA A 227 -13.31 -1.58 -6.13
C ALA A 227 -14.37 -0.47 -6.04
N ILE A 228 -14.34 0.49 -6.96
CA ILE A 228 -15.31 1.59 -6.92
C ILE A 228 -16.70 1.13 -7.35
N ASP A 229 -16.80 0.19 -8.29
CA ASP A 229 -18.08 -0.40 -8.72
C ASP A 229 -18.71 -1.22 -7.58
N ASP A 230 -17.91 -2.02 -6.84
CA ASP A 230 -18.38 -2.73 -5.65
C ASP A 230 -18.87 -1.77 -4.57
N ALA A 231 -18.11 -0.72 -4.29
CA ALA A 231 -18.51 0.29 -3.31
C ALA A 231 -19.82 1.00 -3.72
N ALA A 232 -19.96 1.37 -4.99
CA ALA A 232 -21.17 2.03 -5.51
C ALA A 232 -22.40 1.11 -5.51
N ALA A 233 -22.21 -0.19 -5.69
CA ALA A 233 -23.29 -1.17 -5.72
C ALA A 233 -23.71 -1.63 -4.32
N ASN A 234 -22.77 -1.82 -3.40
CA ASN A 234 -22.98 -2.54 -2.13
C ASN A 234 -22.95 -1.66 -0.89
N LEU A 235 -22.51 -0.36 -1.01
CA LEU A 235 -22.51 0.58 0.09
C LEU A 235 -23.62 1.63 -0.11
N PRO A 236 -24.74 1.51 0.63
CA PRO A 236 -25.91 2.36 0.39
C PRO A 236 -25.65 3.85 0.62
N TYR A 237 -24.62 4.19 1.36
CA TYR A 237 -24.18 5.55 1.63
C TYR A 237 -23.26 6.14 0.54
N VAL A 238 -22.80 5.35 -0.41
CA VAL A 238 -22.05 5.85 -1.58
C VAL A 238 -23.00 6.47 -2.58
N ASP A 239 -22.70 7.71 -2.99
CA ASP A 239 -23.43 8.38 -4.06
C ASP A 239 -22.77 8.08 -5.41
N LYS A 240 -23.31 7.11 -6.13
CA LYS A 240 -22.81 6.68 -7.45
C LYS A 240 -22.78 7.78 -8.52
N ASP A 241 -23.54 8.85 -8.33
CA ASP A 241 -23.61 9.98 -9.27
C ASP A 241 -22.60 11.07 -8.92
N ARG A 242 -21.85 10.93 -7.80
CA ARG A 242 -20.82 11.85 -7.34
C ARG A 242 -19.52 11.11 -6.99
N LEU A 243 -18.99 10.36 -7.95
CA LEU A 243 -17.70 9.69 -7.82
C LEU A 243 -16.57 10.57 -8.37
N GLY A 244 -15.46 10.63 -7.67
CA GLY A 244 -14.21 11.26 -8.10
C GLY A 244 -13.05 10.27 -8.07
N CYS A 245 -11.98 10.60 -8.78
CA CYS A 245 -10.76 9.79 -8.83
C CYS A 245 -9.56 10.69 -8.52
N VAL A 246 -8.68 10.26 -7.60
CA VAL A 246 -7.53 11.04 -7.14
C VAL A 246 -6.32 10.14 -6.97
N GLY A 247 -5.14 10.64 -7.34
CA GLY A 247 -3.89 9.92 -7.15
C GLY A 247 -2.66 10.73 -7.53
N ALA A 248 -1.50 10.27 -7.07
CA ALA A 248 -0.22 10.91 -7.33
C ALA A 248 0.82 9.93 -7.90
N SER A 249 1.82 10.46 -8.64
CA SER A 249 2.88 9.66 -9.24
C SER A 249 2.29 8.58 -10.16
N PHE A 250 2.58 7.30 -9.95
CA PHE A 250 1.87 6.23 -10.65
C PHE A 250 0.34 6.32 -10.45
N GLY A 251 -0.12 6.75 -9.26
CA GLY A 251 -1.54 7.01 -9.03
C GLY A 251 -2.08 8.16 -9.90
N GLY A 252 -1.28 9.20 -10.14
CA GLY A 252 -1.60 10.28 -11.08
C GLY A 252 -1.66 9.80 -12.53
N PHE A 253 -0.74 8.93 -12.96
CA PHE A 253 -0.82 8.20 -14.22
C PHE A 253 -2.11 7.40 -14.32
N SER A 254 -2.47 6.66 -13.26
CA SER A 254 -3.69 5.87 -13.20
C SER A 254 -4.92 6.75 -13.37
N VAL A 255 -4.96 7.93 -12.74
CA VAL A 255 -6.05 8.90 -12.90
C VAL A 255 -6.15 9.40 -14.34
N TYR A 256 -5.03 9.73 -15.01
CA TYR A 256 -5.04 10.12 -16.42
C TYR A 256 -5.54 8.99 -17.32
N TYR A 257 -5.08 7.76 -17.07
CA TYR A 257 -5.55 6.60 -17.85
C TYR A 257 -7.06 6.37 -17.64
N LEU A 258 -7.52 6.38 -16.39
CA LEU A 258 -8.93 6.19 -16.07
C LEU A 258 -9.81 7.31 -16.62
N ALA A 259 -9.31 8.55 -16.73
CA ALA A 259 -10.07 9.65 -17.35
C ALA A 259 -10.49 9.34 -18.80
N GLY A 260 -9.66 8.58 -19.54
CA GLY A 260 -9.99 8.10 -20.88
C GLY A 260 -10.75 6.76 -20.92
N HIS A 261 -10.94 6.07 -19.78
CA HIS A 261 -11.44 4.69 -19.75
C HIS A 261 -12.49 4.44 -18.66
N HIS A 262 -13.11 5.48 -18.09
CA HIS A 262 -13.98 5.33 -16.91
C HIS A 262 -15.46 5.07 -17.21
N ASP A 263 -15.87 5.03 -18.48
CA ASP A 263 -17.27 4.79 -18.90
C ASP A 263 -18.27 5.66 -18.12
N LYS A 264 -17.99 6.95 -17.99
CA LYS A 264 -18.81 7.96 -17.30
C LYS A 264 -19.01 7.73 -15.78
N ARG A 265 -18.19 6.87 -15.13
CA ARG A 265 -18.27 6.64 -13.67
C ARG A 265 -17.96 7.90 -12.87
N PHE A 266 -16.86 8.57 -13.20
CA PHE A 266 -16.36 9.70 -12.42
C PHE A 266 -16.84 11.05 -12.96
N LYS A 267 -17.00 12.01 -12.05
CA LYS A 267 -17.38 13.41 -12.34
C LYS A 267 -16.21 14.38 -12.18
N ALA A 268 -15.16 13.96 -11.48
CA ALA A 268 -13.98 14.77 -11.22
C ALA A 268 -12.73 13.90 -11.14
N PHE A 269 -11.60 14.46 -11.56
CA PHE A 269 -10.29 13.82 -11.55
C PHE A 269 -9.26 14.77 -10.97
N ILE A 270 -8.40 14.27 -10.08
CA ILE A 270 -7.24 14.98 -9.55
C ILE A 270 -6.01 14.10 -9.78
N ALA A 271 -5.28 14.39 -10.85
CA ALA A 271 -4.02 13.74 -11.17
C ALA A 271 -2.88 14.65 -10.71
N HIS A 272 -2.14 14.19 -9.70
CA HIS A 272 -0.99 14.90 -9.17
C HIS A 272 0.29 14.23 -9.65
N ASP A 273 1.13 14.98 -10.37
CA ASP A 273 2.50 14.57 -10.72
C ASP A 273 2.58 13.19 -11.41
N GLY A 274 1.60 12.89 -12.27
CA GLY A 274 1.50 11.62 -12.97
C GLY A 274 2.11 11.66 -14.36
N ALA A 275 2.64 10.51 -14.82
CA ALA A 275 3.09 10.35 -16.19
C ALA A 275 1.92 10.40 -17.17
N PHE A 276 1.82 11.47 -17.94
CA PHE A 276 0.76 11.64 -18.95
C PHE A 276 1.16 11.08 -20.32
N ASN A 277 2.44 11.21 -20.66
CA ASN A 277 3.04 10.69 -21.89
C ASN A 277 4.23 9.79 -21.56
N LEU A 278 4.09 8.48 -21.80
CA LEU A 278 5.12 7.51 -21.43
C LEU A 278 6.37 7.56 -22.34
N GLU A 279 6.26 8.10 -23.56
CA GLU A 279 7.42 8.36 -24.41
C GLU A 279 8.27 9.51 -23.82
N SER A 280 7.64 10.59 -23.37
CA SER A 280 8.33 11.66 -22.66
C SER A 280 8.93 11.19 -21.35
N MET A 281 8.18 10.43 -20.54
CA MET A 281 8.69 9.87 -19.28
C MET A 281 9.96 9.05 -19.49
N TYR A 282 10.04 8.26 -20.55
CA TYR A 282 11.24 7.47 -20.86
C TYR A 282 12.48 8.32 -21.06
N THR A 283 12.34 9.52 -21.63
CA THR A 283 13.46 10.42 -21.96
C THR A 283 13.77 11.47 -20.90
N ASP A 284 12.80 11.78 -20.03
CA ASP A 284 12.91 12.85 -19.04
C ASP A 284 13.41 12.34 -17.66
N THR A 285 13.43 11.00 -17.46
CA THR A 285 13.81 10.39 -16.18
C THR A 285 15.31 10.14 -16.09
N GLU A 286 15.90 10.36 -14.91
CA GLU A 286 17.24 9.85 -14.56
C GLU A 286 17.22 8.35 -14.24
N GLU A 287 16.05 7.78 -13.98
CA GLU A 287 15.85 6.37 -13.64
C GLU A 287 15.61 5.52 -14.91
N ALA A 288 16.46 5.63 -15.91
CA ALA A 288 16.32 4.90 -17.18
C ALA A 288 16.26 3.36 -16.97
N TRP A 289 16.88 2.84 -15.90
CA TRP A 289 16.80 1.43 -15.54
C TRP A 289 15.37 0.99 -15.23
N PHE A 290 14.58 1.85 -14.59
CA PHE A 290 13.17 1.61 -14.25
C PHE A 290 12.31 1.52 -15.52
N SER A 291 12.46 2.52 -16.42
CA SER A 291 11.75 2.51 -17.70
C SER A 291 12.15 1.31 -18.56
N ASN A 292 13.44 0.92 -18.59
CA ASN A 292 13.89 -0.28 -19.29
C ASN A 292 13.30 -1.57 -18.71
N TRP A 293 13.14 -1.64 -17.40
CA TRP A 293 12.51 -2.80 -16.75
C TRP A 293 11.01 -2.89 -17.05
N GLU A 294 10.29 -1.77 -16.89
CA GLU A 294 8.83 -1.75 -17.00
C GLU A 294 8.34 -1.75 -18.45
N TYR A 295 9.06 -1.10 -19.37
CA TYR A 295 8.65 -0.98 -20.78
C TYR A 295 9.39 -1.93 -21.71
N GLU A 296 10.50 -2.52 -21.28
CA GLU A 296 11.42 -3.41 -22.00
C GLU A 296 12.22 -2.69 -23.10
N ASP A 297 11.57 -1.96 -24.00
CA ASP A 297 12.20 -1.27 -25.11
C ASP A 297 11.98 0.24 -25.10
N ALA A 298 12.96 0.97 -25.59
CA ALA A 298 12.83 2.38 -25.89
C ALA A 298 11.86 2.62 -27.05
N TYR A 299 11.01 3.62 -26.97
CA TYR A 299 9.95 3.88 -27.96
C TYR A 299 10.45 4.10 -29.39
N TRP A 300 11.72 4.47 -29.58
CA TRP A 300 12.34 4.66 -30.90
C TRP A 300 12.90 3.37 -31.53
N ASN A 301 12.85 2.25 -30.84
CA ASN A 301 13.27 0.97 -31.39
C ASN A 301 12.33 0.56 -32.52
N LYS A 302 12.90 -0.02 -33.61
CA LYS A 302 12.13 -0.42 -34.80
C LYS A 302 11.24 -1.63 -34.52
N ASP A 303 11.77 -2.56 -33.73
CA ASP A 303 11.12 -3.84 -33.44
C ASP A 303 10.81 -3.84 -31.91
N LEU A 304 9.69 -3.23 -31.53
CA LEU A 304 9.24 -3.19 -30.13
C LEU A 304 8.72 -4.57 -29.70
N SER A 305 9.04 -4.95 -28.46
CA SER A 305 8.41 -6.08 -27.78
C SER A 305 6.89 -5.88 -27.66
N ALA A 306 6.18 -6.95 -27.41
CA ALA A 306 4.73 -6.88 -27.21
C ALA A 306 4.35 -5.98 -26.03
N ASN A 307 5.18 -6.00 -24.97
CA ASN A 307 5.00 -5.16 -23.80
C ASN A 307 5.23 -3.67 -24.11
N ALA A 308 6.37 -3.31 -24.71
CA ALA A 308 6.67 -1.94 -25.09
C ALA A 308 5.59 -1.35 -26.01
N LYS A 309 5.17 -2.12 -27.02
CA LYS A 309 4.10 -1.73 -27.94
C LYS A 309 2.80 -1.43 -27.18
N ARG A 310 2.35 -2.35 -26.32
CA ARG A 310 1.16 -2.17 -25.49
C ARG A 310 1.28 -0.94 -24.60
N THR A 311 2.44 -0.75 -23.93
CA THR A 311 2.71 0.36 -23.02
C THR A 311 2.57 1.71 -23.74
N TYR A 312 3.24 1.90 -24.87
CA TYR A 312 3.17 3.17 -25.60
C TYR A 312 1.83 3.39 -26.31
N GLU A 313 1.19 2.33 -26.82
CA GLU A 313 -0.15 2.43 -27.41
C GLU A 313 -1.22 2.82 -26.40
N ASN A 314 -1.04 2.48 -25.11
CA ASN A 314 -1.94 2.80 -24.02
C ASN A 314 -1.51 4.01 -23.18
N SER A 315 -0.54 4.79 -23.64
CA SER A 315 -0.14 6.03 -22.96
C SER A 315 -1.31 7.01 -22.87
N PRO A 316 -1.59 7.58 -21.68
CA PRO A 316 -2.81 8.38 -21.41
C PRO A 316 -3.07 9.50 -22.43
N HIS A 317 -2.02 10.19 -22.91
CA HIS A 317 -2.16 11.29 -23.85
C HIS A 317 -2.84 10.91 -25.19
N LYS A 318 -2.96 9.62 -25.50
CA LYS A 318 -3.62 9.12 -26.70
C LYS A 318 -5.13 8.99 -26.59
N PHE A 319 -5.69 9.29 -25.40
CA PHE A 319 -7.12 9.14 -25.10
C PHE A 319 -7.79 10.44 -24.64
N VAL A 320 -7.21 11.59 -24.99
CA VAL A 320 -7.69 12.92 -24.55
C VAL A 320 -9.02 13.33 -25.21
N ASP A 321 -9.45 12.62 -26.22
CA ASP A 321 -10.70 12.83 -26.93
C ASP A 321 -11.89 12.06 -26.32
N LYS A 322 -11.66 11.27 -25.29
CA LYS A 322 -12.63 10.42 -24.59
C LYS A 322 -12.96 10.96 -23.22
#